data_be0c4d3972de0053bfcd36a6f1b502ba
#
_entry.id   be0c4d3972de0053bfcd36a6f1b502ba
#
_cell.length_a   1.000
_cell.length_b   1.000
_cell.length_c   1.000
_cell.angle_alpha   90.00
_cell.angle_beta   90.00
_cell.angle_gamma   90.00
#
_symmetry.space_group_name_H-M   'P 1'
#
loop_
_entity.id
_entity.type
_entity.pdbx_description
1 polymer ?
#
loop_
_entity_poly.entity_id
_entity_poly.type
_entity_poly.pdbx_seq_one_letter_code
_entity_poly.pdbx_strand_id
1 'polypeptide(L)'
;MKVAFTTLGCRTNQHDTAEMQTLLEKEGYSIVNSSETADVYVINTCTVTARSDYSSRLAVKKSLAINENATVVFTGCYAQLNPEDSAKMEGLDIVLGNADKLKIASVLKTKLKNNSLQKQSGLADIQMSDIHADREFQTLPVTQFQGRTKAFIKVQTGCDENCSFC
;
A
#
# COMPACT_ATOMS: atom_id res chain seq x y z
N MET A 1 10.72 13.80 -2.79
CA MET A 1 10.25 12.66 -3.58
C MET A 1 8.74 12.62 -3.52
N LYS A 2 8.08 12.45 -4.65
CA LYS A 2 6.61 12.45 -4.76
C LYS A 2 6.06 11.04 -4.61
N VAL A 3 5.02 10.89 -3.81
CA VAL A 3 4.33 9.61 -3.57
C VAL A 3 2.85 9.77 -3.88
N ALA A 4 2.31 8.89 -4.70
CA ALA A 4 0.88 8.85 -5.03
C ALA A 4 0.23 7.59 -4.47
N PHE A 5 -1.00 7.72 -4.02
CA PHE A 5 -1.76 6.60 -3.46
C PHE A 5 -2.98 6.27 -4.28
N THR A 6 -3.21 4.98 -4.52
CA THR A 6 -4.48 4.44 -5.03
C THR A 6 -5.06 3.49 -3.99
N THR A 7 -6.23 3.85 -3.46
CA THR A 7 -6.90 3.06 -2.41
C THR A 7 -8.13 2.39 -2.97
N LEU A 8 -8.16 1.07 -2.87
CA LEU A 8 -9.29 0.23 -3.26
C LEU A 8 -9.92 -0.39 -2.00
N GLY A 9 -11.22 -0.63 -2.06
CA GLY A 9 -11.95 -1.39 -1.05
C GLY A 9 -12.64 -0.57 0.04
N CYS A 10 -12.44 -0.97 1.30
CA CYS A 10 -13.25 -0.55 2.42
C CYS A 10 -12.73 0.70 3.15
N ARG A 11 -13.46 1.11 4.19
CA ARG A 11 -13.09 2.25 5.05
C ARG A 11 -11.78 2.01 5.82
N THR A 12 -11.51 0.76 6.20
CA THR A 12 -10.24 0.39 6.84
C THR A 12 -9.07 0.68 5.92
N ASN A 13 -9.13 0.28 4.65
CA ASN A 13 -8.10 0.60 3.68
C ASN A 13 -7.90 2.11 3.48
N GLN A 14 -8.99 2.88 3.56
CA GLN A 14 -8.91 4.35 3.48
C GLN A 14 -8.18 4.93 4.70
N HIS A 15 -8.45 4.41 5.89
CA HIS A 15 -7.75 4.81 7.11
C HIS A 15 -6.27 4.42 7.05
N ASP A 16 -5.97 3.17 6.69
CA ASP A 16 -4.59 2.70 6.56
C ASP A 16 -3.79 3.56 5.55
N THR A 17 -4.43 3.95 4.45
CA THR A 17 -3.79 4.86 3.49
C THR A 17 -3.50 6.21 4.11
N ALA A 18 -4.42 6.79 4.87
CA ALA A 18 -4.21 8.07 5.55
C ALA A 18 -3.09 7.98 6.61
N GLU A 19 -2.97 6.85 7.33
CA GLU A 19 -1.84 6.59 8.23
C GLU A 19 -0.51 6.57 7.48
N MET A 20 -0.43 5.83 6.37
CA MET A 20 0.78 5.77 5.52
C MET A 20 1.14 7.14 4.94
N GLN A 21 0.16 7.91 4.48
CA GLN A 21 0.37 9.28 3.99
C GLN A 21 0.95 10.18 5.08
N THR A 22 0.33 10.18 6.27
CA THR A 22 0.79 10.98 7.42
C THR A 22 2.23 10.61 7.80
N LEU A 23 2.56 9.32 7.78
CA LEU A 23 3.91 8.85 8.08
C LEU A 23 4.93 9.35 7.04
N LEU A 24 4.60 9.22 5.75
CA LEU A 24 5.49 9.63 4.67
C LEU A 24 5.66 11.15 4.62
N GLU A 25 4.62 11.94 4.90
CA GLU A 25 4.72 13.40 5.01
C GLU A 25 5.67 13.82 6.14
N LYS A 26 5.59 13.17 7.31
CA LYS A 26 6.53 13.40 8.43
C LYS A 26 7.98 13.07 8.05
N GLU A 27 8.18 12.13 7.15
CA GLU A 27 9.49 11.73 6.64
C GLU A 27 9.96 12.57 5.44
N GLY A 28 9.22 13.64 5.08
CA GLY A 28 9.60 14.61 4.06
C GLY A 28 9.22 14.22 2.63
N TYR A 29 8.34 13.23 2.44
CA TYR A 29 7.77 12.92 1.13
C TYR A 29 6.60 13.86 0.81
N SER A 30 6.43 14.20 -0.48
CA SER A 30 5.29 14.99 -0.94
C SER A 30 4.19 14.06 -1.46
N ILE A 31 3.02 14.10 -0.87
CA ILE A 31 1.87 13.32 -1.34
C ILE A 31 1.20 14.06 -2.47
N VAL A 32 1.02 13.38 -3.61
CA VAL A 32 0.39 13.92 -4.83
C VAL A 32 -0.81 13.05 -5.23
N ASN A 33 -1.61 13.57 -6.17
CA ASN A 33 -2.76 12.81 -6.69
C ASN A 33 -2.29 11.60 -7.51
N SER A 34 -3.06 10.51 -7.51
CA SER A 34 -2.74 9.29 -8.27
C SER A 34 -2.72 9.48 -9.80
N SER A 35 -3.25 10.57 -10.29
CA SER A 35 -3.19 10.97 -11.71
C SER A 35 -1.96 11.82 -12.07
N GLU A 36 -1.17 12.21 -11.08
CA GLU A 36 0.05 13.00 -11.29
C GLU A 36 1.28 12.09 -11.39
N THR A 37 2.34 12.63 -12.01
CA THR A 37 3.63 11.95 -12.06
C THR A 37 4.25 11.90 -10.66
N ALA A 38 4.49 10.68 -10.18
CA ALA A 38 5.10 10.40 -8.89
C ALA A 38 6.32 9.48 -9.05
N ASP A 39 7.22 9.52 -8.07
CA ASP A 39 8.39 8.65 -7.99
C ASP A 39 8.01 7.27 -7.43
N VAL A 40 6.97 7.25 -6.59
CA VAL A 40 6.44 6.04 -5.96
C VAL A 40 4.92 6.03 -6.07
N TYR A 41 4.36 4.89 -6.46
CA TYR A 41 2.92 4.63 -6.39
C TYR A 41 2.64 3.55 -5.38
N VAL A 42 1.81 3.85 -4.38
CA VAL A 42 1.36 2.91 -3.35
C VAL A 42 -0.08 2.51 -3.65
N ILE A 43 -0.29 1.22 -3.91
CA ILE A 43 -1.60 0.65 -4.24
C ILE A 43 -2.08 -0.18 -3.05
N ASN A 44 -3.03 0.37 -2.29
CA ASN A 44 -3.67 -0.32 -1.18
C ASN A 44 -4.87 -1.10 -1.69
N THR A 45 -4.74 -2.42 -1.72
CA THR A 45 -5.59 -3.34 -2.46
C THR A 45 -6.73 -3.92 -1.63
N CYS A 46 -7.74 -4.40 -2.34
CA CYS A 46 -8.87 -5.13 -1.78
C CYS A 46 -9.05 -6.45 -2.55
N THR A 47 -9.60 -7.47 -1.89
CA THR A 47 -9.89 -8.79 -2.50
C THR A 47 -11.27 -9.34 -2.16
N VAL A 48 -12.19 -8.49 -1.67
CA VAL A 48 -13.55 -8.93 -1.32
C VAL A 48 -14.35 -9.42 -2.53
N THR A 49 -13.99 -8.95 -3.73
CA THR A 49 -14.66 -9.36 -4.99
C THR A 49 -13.63 -9.56 -6.10
N ALA A 50 -13.92 -10.45 -7.06
CA ALA A 50 -13.10 -10.62 -8.27
C ALA A 50 -12.89 -9.30 -9.05
N ARG A 51 -13.86 -8.38 -8.99
CA ARG A 51 -13.73 -7.04 -9.57
C ARG A 51 -12.66 -6.20 -8.85
N SER A 52 -12.53 -6.38 -7.53
CA SER A 52 -11.49 -5.71 -6.75
C SER A 52 -10.10 -6.19 -7.14
N ASP A 53 -9.93 -7.49 -7.41
CA ASP A 53 -8.67 -8.08 -7.85
C ASP A 53 -8.27 -7.51 -9.22
N TYR A 54 -9.22 -7.47 -10.16
CA TYR A 54 -9.00 -6.85 -11.47
C TYR A 54 -8.61 -5.37 -11.34
N SER A 55 -9.33 -4.62 -10.51
CA SER A 55 -9.04 -3.18 -10.27
C SER A 55 -7.66 -2.96 -9.66
N SER A 56 -7.23 -3.86 -8.78
CA SER A 56 -5.90 -3.82 -8.16
C SER A 56 -4.79 -3.97 -9.22
N ARG A 57 -4.91 -4.94 -10.11
CA ARG A 57 -3.97 -5.14 -11.23
C ARG A 57 -3.99 -3.97 -12.24
N LEU A 58 -5.19 -3.44 -12.52
CA LEU A 58 -5.32 -2.28 -13.41
C LEU A 58 -4.67 -1.03 -12.83
N ALA A 59 -4.71 -0.86 -11.49
CA ALA A 59 -4.05 0.27 -10.83
C ALA A 59 -2.53 0.26 -11.05
N VAL A 60 -1.88 -0.93 -10.99
CA VAL A 60 -0.45 -1.07 -11.31
C VAL A 60 -0.17 -0.56 -12.73
N LYS A 61 -0.91 -1.08 -13.72
CA LYS A 61 -0.72 -0.68 -15.13
C LYS A 61 -0.93 0.82 -15.35
N LYS A 62 -1.94 1.41 -14.70
CA LYS A 62 -2.20 2.86 -14.79
C LYS A 62 -1.06 3.69 -14.21
N SER A 63 -0.51 3.29 -13.07
CA SER A 63 0.61 3.97 -12.45
C SER A 63 1.83 3.98 -13.36
N LEU A 64 2.14 2.83 -13.97
CA LEU A 64 3.26 2.68 -14.90
C LEU A 64 3.06 3.41 -16.23
N ALA A 65 1.82 3.57 -16.67
CA ALA A 65 1.51 4.38 -17.84
C ALA A 65 1.78 5.88 -17.62
N ILE A 66 1.75 6.35 -16.36
CA ILE A 66 2.06 7.74 -16.01
C ILE A 66 3.57 7.93 -15.85
N ASN A 67 4.24 6.99 -15.15
CA ASN A 67 5.69 6.98 -14.98
C ASN A 67 6.21 5.54 -14.96
N GLU A 68 6.79 5.10 -16.06
CA GLU A 68 7.32 3.75 -16.24
C GLU A 68 8.48 3.41 -15.30
N ASN A 69 9.20 4.43 -14.83
CA ASN A 69 10.34 4.29 -13.94
C ASN A 69 9.97 4.41 -12.45
N ALA A 70 8.68 4.61 -12.14
CA ALA A 70 8.25 4.71 -10.75
C ALA A 70 8.36 3.39 -10.00
N THR A 71 8.71 3.47 -8.72
CA THR A 71 8.61 2.33 -7.81
C THR A 71 7.14 2.07 -7.46
N VAL A 72 6.67 0.85 -7.65
CA VAL A 72 5.30 0.45 -7.33
C VAL A 72 5.28 -0.45 -6.10
N VAL A 73 4.60 0.04 -5.05
CA VAL A 73 4.36 -0.68 -3.80
C VAL A 73 2.93 -1.20 -3.78
N PHE A 74 2.76 -2.47 -3.52
CA PHE A 74 1.48 -3.17 -3.48
C PHE A 74 1.22 -3.66 -2.07
N THR A 75 0.10 -3.27 -1.47
CA THR A 75 -0.27 -3.62 -0.10
C THR A 75 -1.77 -3.86 0.03
N GLY A 76 -2.25 -4.23 1.19
CA GLY A 76 -3.68 -4.46 1.44
C GLY A 76 -4.08 -5.93 1.36
N CYS A 77 -5.39 -6.18 1.30
CA CYS A 77 -5.93 -7.54 1.44
C CYS A 77 -5.48 -8.48 0.33
N TYR A 78 -5.42 -8.02 -0.93
CA TYR A 78 -4.95 -8.87 -2.03
C TYR A 78 -3.47 -9.23 -1.87
N ALA A 79 -2.63 -8.24 -1.55
CA ALA A 79 -1.21 -8.46 -1.31
C ALA A 79 -0.97 -9.45 -0.16
N GLN A 80 -1.77 -9.35 0.92
CA GLN A 80 -1.67 -10.22 2.09
C GLN A 80 -2.04 -11.67 1.77
N LEU A 81 -3.10 -11.89 1.00
CA LEU A 81 -3.60 -13.23 0.71
C LEU A 81 -2.85 -13.91 -0.45
N ASN A 82 -2.32 -13.15 -1.39
CA ASN A 82 -1.66 -13.66 -2.59
C ASN A 82 -0.28 -13.00 -2.80
N PRO A 83 0.66 -13.11 -1.85
CA PRO A 83 1.93 -12.40 -1.92
C PRO A 83 2.79 -12.85 -3.10
N GLU A 84 2.89 -14.16 -3.33
CA GLU A 84 3.70 -14.73 -4.40
C GLU A 84 3.16 -14.39 -5.79
N ASP A 85 1.83 -14.46 -5.96
CA ASP A 85 1.20 -14.08 -7.23
C ASP A 85 1.26 -12.57 -7.47
N SER A 86 1.20 -11.79 -6.39
CA SER A 86 1.45 -10.34 -6.46
C SER A 86 2.87 -10.05 -6.91
N ALA A 87 3.86 -10.75 -6.35
CA ALA A 87 5.28 -10.53 -6.68
C ALA A 87 5.61 -10.86 -8.15
N LYS A 88 4.82 -11.73 -8.80
CA LYS A 88 4.96 -12.07 -10.23
C LYS A 88 4.33 -11.03 -11.17
N MET A 89 3.62 -10.03 -10.63
CA MET A 89 2.99 -8.99 -11.47
C MET A 89 4.06 -8.11 -12.09
N GLU A 90 3.99 -7.98 -13.41
CA GLU A 90 4.90 -7.13 -14.17
C GLU A 90 4.84 -5.68 -13.69
N GLY A 91 6.01 -5.13 -13.41
CA GLY A 91 6.19 -3.74 -13.01
C GLY A 91 5.89 -3.45 -11.53
N LEU A 92 5.70 -4.47 -10.71
CA LEU A 92 5.62 -4.34 -9.26
C LEU A 92 7.02 -4.49 -8.67
N ASP A 93 7.35 -3.66 -7.68
CA ASP A 93 8.68 -3.65 -7.06
C ASP A 93 8.65 -4.16 -5.62
N ILE A 94 7.59 -3.89 -4.87
CA ILE A 94 7.46 -4.24 -3.45
C ILE A 94 6.05 -4.75 -3.17
N VAL A 95 5.96 -5.90 -2.48
CA VAL A 95 4.74 -6.40 -1.85
C VAL A 95 4.87 -6.22 -0.35
N LEU A 96 3.98 -5.41 0.25
CA LEU A 96 4.02 -5.05 1.67
C LEU A 96 2.82 -5.64 2.40
N GLY A 97 3.07 -6.42 3.44
CA GLY A 97 2.04 -7.04 4.25
C GLY A 97 1.21 -6.04 5.08
N ASN A 98 0.05 -6.47 5.54
CA ASN A 98 -0.83 -5.62 6.35
C ASN A 98 -0.21 -5.20 7.69
N ALA A 99 0.54 -6.10 8.33
CA ALA A 99 1.28 -5.81 9.56
C ALA A 99 2.44 -4.82 9.35
N ASP A 100 2.92 -4.69 8.10
CA ASP A 100 4.11 -3.91 7.77
C ASP A 100 3.78 -2.54 7.13
N LYS A 101 2.51 -2.18 6.99
CA LYS A 101 2.09 -0.92 6.36
C LYS A 101 2.76 0.31 6.96
N LEU A 102 2.90 0.34 8.29
CA LEU A 102 3.56 1.45 8.99
C LEU A 102 5.09 1.44 8.85
N LYS A 103 5.68 0.39 8.28
CA LYS A 103 7.10 0.32 7.94
C LYS A 103 7.41 0.89 6.55
N ILE A 104 6.42 1.36 5.81
CA ILE A 104 6.57 1.82 4.42
C ILE A 104 7.70 2.84 4.25
N ALA A 105 7.86 3.77 5.16
CA ALA A 105 8.92 4.78 5.10
C ALA A 105 10.32 4.16 5.19
N SER A 106 10.53 3.19 6.09
CA SER A 106 11.81 2.48 6.24
C SER A 106 12.10 1.59 5.02
N VAL A 107 11.08 0.93 4.47
CA VAL A 107 11.19 0.11 3.27
C VAL A 107 11.61 0.95 2.06
N LEU A 108 10.97 2.09 1.86
CA LEU A 108 11.32 3.03 0.78
C LEU A 108 12.74 3.59 0.97
N LYS A 109 13.13 3.97 2.20
CA LYS A 109 14.50 4.45 2.49
C LYS A 109 15.57 3.39 2.19
N THR A 110 15.30 2.14 2.49
CA THR A 110 16.23 1.04 2.21
C THR A 110 16.39 0.83 0.70
N LYS A 111 15.29 0.85 -0.05
CA LYS A 111 15.33 0.78 -1.52
C LYS A 111 16.11 1.95 -2.13
N LEU A 112 15.90 3.16 -1.62
CA LEU A 112 16.60 4.37 -2.06
C LEU A 112 18.11 4.29 -1.82
N LYS A 113 18.53 3.85 -0.63
CA LYS A 113 19.97 3.73 -0.27
C LYS A 113 20.70 2.72 -1.15
N ASN A 114 20.04 1.64 -1.54
CA ASN A 114 20.63 0.60 -2.38
C ASN A 114 20.70 0.96 -3.87
N ASN A 115 20.39 2.23 -4.24
CA ASN A 115 20.30 2.69 -5.62
C ASN A 115 19.38 1.82 -6.51
N SER A 116 18.46 1.13 -5.87
CA SER A 116 17.58 0.10 -6.44
C SER A 116 16.22 0.68 -6.87
N LEU A 117 16.15 1.99 -7.15
CA LEU A 117 15.01 2.61 -7.83
C LEU A 117 14.94 2.24 -9.32
N GLN A 118 16.00 1.61 -9.85
CA GLN A 118 15.92 1.02 -11.18
C GLN A 118 14.99 -0.19 -11.09
N LYS A 119 13.97 -0.20 -11.92
CA LYS A 119 13.02 -1.30 -12.07
C LYS A 119 13.79 -2.61 -12.17
N GLN A 120 13.62 -3.48 -11.18
CA GLN A 120 14.22 -4.80 -11.21
C GLN A 120 13.49 -5.63 -12.27
N SER A 121 14.21 -6.16 -13.22
CA SER A 121 13.73 -7.24 -14.07
C SER A 121 13.69 -8.51 -13.22
N GLY A 122 12.57 -8.76 -12.52
CA GLY A 122 12.44 -9.91 -11.63
C GLY A 122 11.17 -9.88 -10.80
N LEU A 123 11.10 -10.76 -9.81
CA LEU A 123 10.02 -10.80 -8.84
C LEU A 123 10.10 -9.60 -7.88
N ALA A 124 8.94 -9.04 -7.52
CA ALA A 124 8.88 -7.99 -6.52
C ALA A 124 9.38 -8.50 -5.15
N ASP A 125 9.98 -7.61 -4.38
CA ASP A 125 10.45 -7.90 -3.02
C ASP A 125 9.26 -8.03 -2.05
N ILE A 126 9.14 -9.19 -1.39
CA ILE A 126 8.06 -9.46 -0.45
C ILE A 126 8.50 -9.09 0.96
N GLN A 127 7.89 -8.06 1.53
CA GLN A 127 8.08 -7.60 2.90
C GLN A 127 6.83 -7.93 3.72
N MET A 128 6.85 -9.08 4.40
CA MET A 128 5.67 -9.60 5.08
C MET A 128 6.05 -10.24 6.41
N SER A 129 5.59 -9.62 7.49
CA SER A 129 5.65 -10.19 8.84
C SER A 129 4.43 -11.07 9.10
N ASP A 130 4.56 -11.99 10.06
CA ASP A 130 3.43 -12.81 10.48
C ASP A 130 2.33 -11.92 11.12
N ILE A 131 1.18 -11.89 10.48
CA ILE A 131 0.02 -11.09 10.92
C ILE A 131 -0.53 -11.57 12.27
N HIS A 132 -0.24 -12.81 12.68
CA HIS A 132 -0.69 -13.39 13.95
C HIS A 132 0.30 -13.15 15.10
N ALA A 133 1.55 -12.79 14.78
CA ALA A 133 2.59 -12.56 15.79
C ALA A 133 2.46 -11.21 16.48
N ASP A 134 1.91 -10.20 15.79
CA ASP A 134 1.78 -8.83 16.30
C ASP A 134 0.37 -8.60 16.82
N ARG A 135 0.22 -8.61 18.15
CA ARG A 135 -1.04 -8.39 18.86
C ARG A 135 -1.20 -6.95 19.37
N GLU A 136 -0.20 -6.09 19.17
CA GLU A 136 -0.32 -4.70 19.56
C GLU A 136 -1.14 -3.91 18.54
N PHE A 137 -2.15 -3.20 19.04
CA PHE A 137 -2.93 -2.27 18.23
C PHE A 137 -2.07 -1.06 17.88
N GLN A 138 -1.54 -1.04 16.66
CA GLN A 138 -0.76 0.07 16.15
C GLN A 138 -1.66 1.00 15.32
N THR A 139 -1.69 2.26 15.68
CA THR A 139 -2.35 3.30 14.90
C THR A 139 -1.59 4.61 15.04
N LEU A 140 -1.59 5.39 13.98
CA LEU A 140 -1.03 6.74 13.97
C LEU A 140 -2.18 7.75 13.96
N PRO A 141 -2.04 8.88 14.69
CA PRO A 141 -3.02 9.95 14.60
C PRO A 141 -3.07 10.47 13.16
N VAL A 142 -4.20 10.27 12.51
CA VAL A 142 -4.47 10.81 11.16
C VAL A 142 -5.05 12.21 11.32
N THR A 143 -4.35 13.21 10.80
CA THR A 143 -4.74 14.62 10.90
C THR A 143 -5.64 15.06 9.75
N GLN A 144 -5.55 14.39 8.59
CA GLN A 144 -6.32 14.73 7.40
C GLN A 144 -6.71 13.49 6.60
N PHE A 145 -7.96 13.45 6.14
CA PHE A 145 -8.43 12.50 5.15
C PHE A 145 -8.62 13.24 3.84
N GLN A 146 -7.69 13.10 2.91
CA GLN A 146 -7.69 13.83 1.63
C GLN A 146 -9.02 13.65 0.88
N GLY A 147 -9.61 14.79 0.48
CA GLY A 147 -10.86 14.83 -0.29
C GLY A 147 -12.12 14.40 0.46
N ARG A 148 -12.10 14.36 1.79
CA ARG A 148 -13.26 13.93 2.59
C ARG A 148 -13.54 14.85 3.76
N THR A 149 -14.84 15.06 4.02
CA THR A 149 -15.35 15.79 5.19
C THR A 149 -15.61 14.87 6.41
N LYS A 150 -15.37 13.55 6.27
CA LYS A 150 -15.60 12.55 7.31
C LYS A 150 -14.27 12.08 7.90
N ALA A 151 -14.15 12.10 9.22
CA ALA A 151 -13.07 11.46 9.95
C ALA A 151 -13.43 9.99 10.25
N PHE A 152 -12.44 9.11 10.20
CA PHE A 152 -12.55 7.72 10.62
C PHE A 152 -11.66 7.51 11.83
N ILE A 153 -12.16 6.77 12.81
CA ILE A 153 -11.38 6.34 13.97
C ILE A 153 -11.23 4.82 13.87
N LYS A 154 -10.00 4.36 13.81
CA LYS A 154 -9.67 2.94 13.81
C LYS A 154 -9.66 2.46 15.27
N VAL A 155 -10.56 1.58 15.62
CA VAL A 155 -10.70 1.04 16.98
C VAL A 155 -10.19 -0.39 17.11
N GLN A 156 -9.94 -1.06 15.97
CA GLN A 156 -9.52 -2.46 15.93
C GLN A 156 -8.79 -2.76 14.60
N THR A 157 -7.86 -3.69 14.63
CA THR A 157 -7.23 -4.29 13.45
C THR A 157 -7.48 -5.78 13.46
N GLY A 158 -8.25 -6.27 12.48
CA GLY A 158 -8.67 -7.68 12.44
C GLY A 158 -9.72 -8.01 13.50
N CYS A 159 -10.14 -9.26 13.53
CA CYS A 159 -10.97 -9.87 14.57
C CYS A 159 -10.79 -11.38 14.53
N ASP A 160 -11.23 -12.08 15.57
CA ASP A 160 -11.14 -13.54 15.70
C ASP A 160 -12.35 -14.27 15.09
N GLU A 161 -13.26 -13.55 14.42
CA GLU A 161 -14.47 -14.08 13.82
C GLU A 161 -14.24 -14.59 12.39
N ASN A 162 -14.98 -15.63 12.00
CA ASN A 162 -14.91 -16.27 10.68
C ASN A 162 -16.15 -15.94 9.83
N CYS A 163 -16.39 -14.69 9.54
CA CYS A 163 -17.51 -14.28 8.70
C CYS A 163 -17.27 -14.67 7.23
N SER A 164 -18.31 -15.19 6.57
CA SER A 164 -18.26 -15.57 5.14
C SER A 164 -17.90 -14.41 4.21
N PHE A 165 -18.08 -13.18 4.65
CA PHE A 165 -17.75 -11.95 3.94
C PHE A 165 -16.26 -11.57 4.07
N CYS A 166 -15.62 -11.94 5.15
CA CYS A 166 -14.26 -11.56 5.51
C CYS A 166 -13.40 -12.79 5.72
#